data_ced873c143c87a82d2572a0d5d70a332
#
_entry.id   ced873c143c87a82d2572a0d5d70a332
#
_cell.length_a   1.000
_cell.length_b   1.000
_cell.length_c   1.000
_cell.angle_alpha   90.00
_cell.angle_beta   90.00
_cell.angle_gamma   90.00
#
_symmetry.space_group_name_H-M   'P 1'
#
loop_
_entity.id
_entity.type
_entity.pdbx_description
1 polymer ?
#
loop_
_entity_poly.entity_id
_entity_poly.type
_entity_poly.pdbx_seq_one_letter_code
_entity_poly.pdbx_strand_id
1 'polypeptide(L)'
;MDGKIIALVDGSTYSQSVCEHTAWAXKQLETGVEIMHVIGRREASDTGDRSGAIALGARTALLEKLTSLDAERAKLLHEQGRAILEDAAKIVSENGVKQIEQHLFRGDLLDIFAEREKQSALVVVGKRGEAADFASLHLGSNLERIVRSSEKPILVASRAFKPVSKVLIAWDGGPTSRKAVELAANSPLLTGLDVDVVYVGRASSDIEKSLSLAVEQLSAAGHDASSHVVDGQPEKALGAYVKDNGVDLVVMGAYGHSRIRSLIIGSTTTEMIRSCLVPVLLVR
;
A
#
# COMPACT_ATOMS: atom_id res chain seq x y z
N MET A 1 -15.98 -6.33 4.41
CA MET A 1 -15.30 -5.15 3.79
C MET A 1 -16.19 -4.64 2.67
N ASP A 2 -16.89 -3.52 2.92
CA ASP A 2 -17.77 -2.92 1.92
C ASP A 2 -17.06 -1.77 1.20
N GLY A 3 -17.23 -1.67 -0.11
CA GLY A 3 -16.63 -0.63 -0.93
C GLY A 3 -15.71 -1.17 -2.02
N LYS A 4 -15.19 -0.26 -2.83
CA LYS A 4 -14.30 -0.59 -3.95
C LYS A 4 -12.86 -0.80 -3.47
N ILE A 5 -12.04 -1.43 -4.29
CA ILE A 5 -10.59 -1.43 -4.11
C ILE A 5 -10.02 -0.21 -4.82
N ILE A 6 -9.25 0.60 -4.10
CA ILE A 6 -8.49 1.71 -4.72
C ILE A 6 -7.10 1.21 -5.07
N ALA A 7 -6.71 1.31 -6.34
CA ALA A 7 -5.37 1.04 -6.83
C ALA A 7 -4.66 2.37 -7.16
N LEU A 8 -3.60 2.68 -6.43
CA LEU A 8 -2.80 3.89 -6.66
C LEU A 8 -1.63 3.55 -7.59
N VAL A 9 -1.65 4.10 -8.80
CA VAL A 9 -0.62 3.86 -9.82
C VAL A 9 0.09 5.18 -10.18
N ASP A 10 1.38 5.09 -10.48
CA ASP A 10 2.22 6.26 -10.80
C ASP A 10 3.10 6.07 -12.04
N GLY A 11 2.89 4.97 -12.76
CA GLY A 11 3.71 4.62 -13.93
C GLY A 11 5.08 4.03 -13.59
N SER A 12 5.39 3.83 -12.32
CA SER A 12 6.64 3.19 -11.89
C SER A 12 6.65 1.70 -12.22
N THR A 13 7.81 1.07 -12.03
CA THR A 13 7.98 -0.39 -12.18
C THR A 13 7.09 -1.21 -11.25
N TYR A 14 6.52 -0.60 -10.22
CA TYR A 14 5.57 -1.24 -9.30
C TYR A 14 4.13 -1.22 -9.82
N SER A 15 3.78 -0.35 -10.78
CA SER A 15 2.39 -0.18 -11.25
C SER A 15 1.79 -1.47 -11.79
N GLN A 16 2.57 -2.26 -12.53
CA GLN A 16 2.11 -3.57 -13.00
C GLN A 16 1.73 -4.47 -11.81
N SER A 17 2.62 -4.60 -10.84
CA SER A 17 2.38 -5.44 -9.68
C SER A 17 1.22 -4.93 -8.81
N VAL A 18 1.04 -3.62 -8.69
CA VAL A 18 -0.13 -3.00 -8.02
C VAL A 18 -1.41 -3.48 -8.71
N CYS A 19 -1.45 -3.44 -10.05
CA CYS A 19 -2.61 -3.88 -10.83
C CYS A 19 -2.90 -5.37 -10.65
N GLU A 20 -1.88 -6.21 -10.65
CA GLU A 20 -2.01 -7.66 -10.47
C GLU A 20 -2.50 -8.01 -9.05
N HIS A 21 -1.97 -7.36 -8.01
CA HIS A 21 -2.46 -7.51 -6.63
C HIS A 21 -3.90 -7.01 -6.49
N THR A 22 -4.24 -5.91 -7.17
CA THR A 22 -5.60 -5.37 -7.19
C THR A 22 -6.57 -6.39 -7.82
N ALA A 23 -6.19 -6.98 -8.93
CA ALA A 23 -7.01 -8.00 -9.60
C ALA A 23 -7.19 -9.25 -8.73
N TRP A 24 -6.14 -9.66 -8.03
CA TRP A 24 -6.23 -10.75 -7.04
C TRP A 24 -7.21 -10.40 -5.93
N ALA A 25 -7.07 -9.24 -5.33
CA ALA A 25 -8.01 -8.79 -4.28
C ALA A 25 -9.46 -8.65 -4.77
N UNK A 26 -9.59 -8.27 -5.91
CA UNK A 26 -10.78 -8.13 -6.48
C UNK A 26 -11.45 -9.33 -6.60
N LYS A 27 -10.86 -10.39 -6.95
CA LYS A 27 -11.45 -11.72 -7.05
C LYS A 27 -11.93 -12.26 -5.71
N GLN A 28 -11.16 -12.00 -4.68
CA GLN A 28 -11.50 -12.43 -3.32
C GLN A 28 -12.67 -11.62 -2.72
N LEU A 29 -12.70 -10.33 -2.96
CA LEU A 29 -13.71 -9.44 -2.38
C LEU A 29 -14.98 -9.30 -3.23
N GLU A 30 -14.95 -9.75 -4.49
CA GLU A 30 -16.06 -9.65 -5.45
C GLU A 30 -16.61 -8.24 -5.60
N THR A 31 -15.72 -7.25 -5.68
CA THR A 31 -16.07 -5.82 -5.71
C THR A 31 -15.50 -5.11 -6.94
N GLY A 32 -15.85 -3.84 -7.10
CA GLY A 32 -15.31 -2.99 -8.17
C GLY A 32 -13.91 -2.46 -7.84
N VAL A 33 -13.20 -2.02 -8.87
CA VAL A 33 -11.86 -1.42 -8.76
C VAL A 33 -11.91 0.03 -9.24
N GLU A 34 -11.31 0.91 -8.45
CA GLU A 34 -11.04 2.30 -8.83
C GLU A 34 -9.53 2.46 -8.98
N ILE A 35 -9.06 2.72 -10.19
CA ILE A 35 -7.65 3.00 -10.47
C ILE A 35 -7.45 4.52 -10.44
N MET A 36 -6.52 4.97 -9.61
CA MET A 36 -6.24 6.40 -9.43
C MET A 36 -4.80 6.72 -9.78
N HIS A 37 -4.63 7.78 -10.56
CA HIS A 37 -3.34 8.45 -10.74
C HIS A 37 -3.49 9.91 -10.35
N VAL A 38 -2.52 10.46 -9.60
CA VAL A 38 -2.56 11.84 -9.13
C VAL A 38 -1.32 12.58 -9.65
N ILE A 39 -1.55 13.58 -10.51
CA ILE A 39 -0.50 14.51 -10.93
C ILE A 39 -0.26 15.49 -9.78
N GLY A 40 0.87 15.37 -9.12
CA GLY A 40 1.23 16.17 -7.95
C GLY A 40 1.44 17.65 -8.27
N ARG A 41 1.24 18.53 -7.30
CA ARG A 41 1.49 19.98 -7.45
C ARG A 41 2.93 20.29 -7.85
N ARG A 42 3.91 19.53 -7.34
CA ARG A 42 5.33 19.72 -7.66
C ARG A 42 5.65 19.36 -9.12
N GLU A 43 4.98 18.35 -9.66
CA GLU A 43 5.13 17.96 -11.06
C GLU A 43 4.49 19.02 -12.00
N ALA A 44 3.41 19.65 -11.53
CA ALA A 44 2.66 20.67 -12.29
C ALA A 44 3.25 22.08 -12.17
N SER A 45 4.08 22.39 -11.16
CA SER A 45 4.60 23.72 -10.89
C SER A 45 6.08 23.68 -10.49
N ASP A 46 6.96 23.83 -11.47
CA ASP A 46 8.39 24.08 -11.23
C ASP A 46 8.72 25.57 -11.35
N THR A 47 7.75 26.43 -11.08
CA THR A 47 7.96 27.86 -10.99
C THR A 47 8.44 28.22 -9.59
N GLY A 48 9.73 28.04 -9.34
CA GLY A 48 10.38 28.73 -8.23
C GLY A 48 10.10 30.23 -8.37
N ASP A 49 9.89 30.92 -7.25
CA ASP A 49 9.66 32.37 -7.22
C ASP A 49 10.81 33.15 -7.88
N ARG A 50 10.64 33.41 -9.17
CA ARG A 50 11.63 34.13 -10.00
C ARG A 50 11.28 35.62 -10.17
N SER A 51 10.45 36.17 -9.27
CA SER A 51 9.87 37.52 -9.44
C SER A 51 10.86 38.69 -9.28
N GLY A 52 12.12 38.47 -8.92
CA GLY A 52 13.03 39.54 -8.50
C GLY A 52 14.11 40.04 -9.47
N ALA A 53 14.27 39.51 -10.69
CA ALA A 53 15.55 39.69 -11.40
C ALA A 53 15.49 40.10 -12.86
N ILE A 54 14.37 40.58 -13.40
CA ILE A 54 14.27 40.83 -14.86
C ILE A 54 13.73 42.26 -15.21
N ALA A 55 14.38 42.94 -16.13
CA ALA A 55 14.02 44.30 -16.61
C ALA A 55 12.66 44.32 -17.34
N LEU A 56 11.94 45.44 -17.28
CA LEU A 56 10.51 45.57 -17.57
C LEU A 56 10.04 45.14 -19.01
N GLY A 57 10.85 45.29 -20.02
CA GLY A 57 10.46 44.96 -21.40
C GLY A 57 10.72 43.48 -21.79
N ALA A 58 11.83 42.90 -21.30
CA ALA A 58 12.16 41.50 -21.50
C ALA A 58 11.26 40.57 -20.63
N ARG A 59 10.69 41.13 -19.58
CA ARG A 59 9.85 40.42 -18.61
C ARG A 59 8.54 39.89 -19.22
N THR A 60 7.85 40.67 -20.03
CA THR A 60 6.57 40.27 -20.63
C THR A 60 6.76 39.11 -21.61
N ALA A 61 7.71 39.20 -22.54
CA ALA A 61 7.98 38.14 -23.52
C ALA A 61 8.45 36.84 -22.84
N LEU A 62 9.25 36.96 -21.77
CA LEU A 62 9.68 35.80 -20.99
C LEU A 62 8.52 35.15 -20.20
N LEU A 63 7.66 35.96 -19.59
CA LEU A 63 6.48 35.47 -18.89
C LEU A 63 5.52 34.75 -19.86
N GLU A 64 5.28 35.28 -21.03
CA GLU A 64 4.46 34.64 -22.06
C GLU A 64 5.05 33.30 -22.47
N LYS A 65 6.36 33.22 -22.67
CA LYS A 65 7.05 31.97 -23.02
C LYS A 65 6.99 30.95 -21.88
N LEU A 66 7.19 31.38 -20.63
CA LEU A 66 7.07 30.51 -19.47
C LEU A 66 5.63 29.97 -19.34
N THR A 67 4.64 30.83 -19.51
CA THR A 67 3.21 30.41 -19.46
C THR A 67 2.90 29.37 -20.55
N SER A 68 3.41 29.57 -21.79
CA SER A 68 3.19 28.59 -22.87
C SER A 68 3.87 27.26 -22.60
N LEU A 69 5.08 27.28 -22.02
CA LEU A 69 5.81 26.06 -21.65
C LEU A 69 5.10 25.32 -20.49
N ASP A 70 4.59 26.06 -19.51
CA ASP A 70 3.82 25.48 -18.40
C ASP A 70 2.53 24.83 -18.92
N ALA A 71 1.85 25.46 -19.87
CA ALA A 71 0.64 24.92 -20.50
C ALA A 71 0.95 23.63 -21.29
N GLU A 72 2.04 23.63 -22.05
CA GLU A 72 2.49 22.46 -22.80
C GLU A 72 2.90 21.31 -21.87
N ARG A 73 3.64 21.61 -20.80
CA ARG A 73 4.02 20.65 -19.76
C ARG A 73 2.78 20.04 -19.10
N ALA A 74 1.81 20.88 -18.73
CA ALA A 74 0.56 20.43 -18.12
C ALA A 74 -0.22 19.46 -19.02
N LYS A 75 -0.23 19.76 -20.36
CA LYS A 75 -0.84 18.89 -21.35
C LYS A 75 -0.13 17.52 -21.43
N LEU A 76 1.20 17.53 -21.48
CA LEU A 76 2.01 16.29 -21.54
C LEU A 76 1.82 15.44 -20.27
N LEU A 77 1.81 16.04 -19.08
CA LEU A 77 1.53 15.34 -17.82
C LEU A 77 0.14 14.71 -17.82
N HIS A 78 -0.85 15.42 -18.38
CA HIS A 78 -2.21 14.90 -18.51
C HIS A 78 -2.27 13.70 -19.47
N GLU A 79 -1.61 13.80 -20.62
CA GLU A 79 -1.52 12.70 -21.59
C GLU A 79 -0.77 11.49 -20.99
N GLN A 80 0.33 11.71 -20.28
CA GLN A 80 1.08 10.68 -19.56
C GLN A 80 0.20 10.00 -18.51
N GLY A 81 -0.52 10.79 -17.70
CA GLY A 81 -1.41 10.26 -16.66
C GLY A 81 -2.54 9.39 -17.23
N ARG A 82 -3.09 9.78 -18.39
CA ARG A 82 -4.10 8.97 -19.09
C ARG A 82 -3.49 7.66 -19.60
N ALA A 83 -2.32 7.69 -20.18
CA ALA A 83 -1.64 6.47 -20.65
C ALA A 83 -1.36 5.51 -19.49
N ILE A 84 -0.90 6.02 -18.35
CA ILE A 84 -0.70 5.22 -17.12
C ILE A 84 -2.00 4.52 -16.71
N LEU A 85 -3.12 5.24 -16.71
CA LEU A 85 -4.43 4.69 -16.33
C LEU A 85 -4.93 3.65 -17.35
N GLU A 86 -4.76 3.91 -18.63
CA GLU A 86 -5.14 2.98 -19.71
C GLU A 86 -4.35 1.67 -19.61
N ASP A 87 -3.03 1.75 -19.42
CA ASP A 87 -2.17 0.58 -19.22
C ASP A 87 -2.57 -0.20 -17.96
N ALA A 88 -2.80 0.50 -16.86
CA ALA A 88 -3.22 -0.11 -15.59
C ALA A 88 -4.57 -0.81 -15.74
N ALA A 89 -5.54 -0.17 -16.36
CA ALA A 89 -6.88 -0.74 -16.57
C ALA A 89 -6.81 -1.97 -17.49
N LYS A 90 -5.96 -1.95 -18.50
CA LYS A 90 -5.70 -3.10 -19.36
C LYS A 90 -5.19 -4.29 -18.55
N ILE A 91 -4.17 -4.10 -17.72
CA ILE A 91 -3.60 -5.16 -16.87
C ILE A 91 -4.69 -5.74 -15.95
N VAL A 92 -5.45 -4.88 -15.28
CA VAL A 92 -6.52 -5.29 -14.35
C VAL A 92 -7.61 -6.07 -15.08
N SER A 93 -8.02 -5.61 -16.29
CA SER A 93 -9.02 -6.26 -17.13
C SER A 93 -8.54 -7.64 -17.65
N GLU A 94 -7.30 -7.73 -18.11
CA GLU A 94 -6.68 -8.99 -18.57
C GLU A 94 -6.61 -10.02 -17.45
N ASN A 95 -6.57 -9.57 -16.19
CA ASN A 95 -6.64 -10.42 -15.00
C ASN A 95 -8.08 -10.73 -14.55
N GLY A 96 -9.09 -10.38 -15.36
CA GLY A 96 -10.47 -10.83 -15.21
C GLY A 96 -11.41 -9.89 -14.45
N VAL A 97 -10.95 -8.68 -14.11
CA VAL A 97 -11.79 -7.68 -13.44
C VAL A 97 -12.66 -6.95 -14.48
N LYS A 98 -13.98 -6.92 -14.26
CA LYS A 98 -14.95 -6.32 -15.19
C LYS A 98 -15.37 -4.90 -14.83
N GLN A 99 -15.40 -4.57 -13.53
CA GLN A 99 -15.85 -3.26 -13.04
C GLN A 99 -14.62 -2.41 -12.67
N ILE A 100 -14.17 -1.59 -13.61
CA ILE A 100 -12.98 -0.75 -13.47
C ILE A 100 -13.37 0.72 -13.73
N GLU A 101 -13.11 1.57 -12.75
CA GLU A 101 -13.19 3.02 -12.91
C GLU A 101 -11.78 3.59 -12.96
N GLN A 102 -11.56 4.60 -13.80
CA GLN A 102 -10.27 5.25 -13.96
C GLN A 102 -10.40 6.72 -13.61
N HIS A 103 -9.58 7.21 -12.73
CA HIS A 103 -9.60 8.61 -12.29
C HIS A 103 -8.22 9.25 -12.34
N LEU A 104 -8.09 10.25 -13.17
CA LEU A 104 -6.92 11.13 -13.21
C LEU A 104 -7.21 12.38 -12.38
N PHE A 105 -6.46 12.59 -11.34
CA PHE A 105 -6.60 13.76 -10.48
C PHE A 105 -5.38 14.68 -10.61
N ARG A 106 -5.57 15.94 -10.23
CA ARG A 106 -4.50 16.93 -10.14
C ARG A 106 -4.59 17.64 -8.79
N GLY A 107 -3.51 17.60 -8.01
CA GLY A 107 -3.53 18.25 -6.70
C GLY A 107 -2.65 17.57 -5.66
N ASP A 108 -2.99 17.77 -4.40
CA ASP A 108 -2.33 17.04 -3.31
C ASP A 108 -2.90 15.63 -3.21
N LEU A 109 -2.01 14.65 -3.18
CA LEU A 109 -2.37 13.23 -3.12
C LEU A 109 -3.21 12.91 -1.87
N LEU A 110 -2.85 13.45 -0.70
CA LEU A 110 -3.54 13.13 0.55
C LEU A 110 -4.94 13.72 0.61
N ASP A 111 -5.12 14.94 0.11
CA ASP A 111 -6.46 15.58 0.06
C ASP A 111 -7.42 14.74 -0.78
N ILE A 112 -6.97 14.33 -1.96
CA ILE A 112 -7.75 13.50 -2.90
C ILE A 112 -7.99 12.10 -2.31
N PHE A 113 -6.95 11.48 -1.79
CA PHE A 113 -6.99 10.14 -1.20
C PHE A 113 -7.97 10.07 -0.02
N ALA A 114 -7.90 11.02 0.92
CA ALA A 114 -8.77 11.05 2.10
C ALA A 114 -10.26 11.11 1.74
N GLU A 115 -10.59 11.73 0.62
CA GLU A 115 -11.96 11.82 0.13
C GLU A 115 -12.44 10.50 -0.49
N ARG A 116 -11.57 9.89 -1.31
CA ARG A 116 -11.89 8.64 -2.03
C ARG A 116 -11.89 7.43 -1.11
N GLU A 117 -10.96 7.38 -0.16
CA GLU A 117 -10.80 6.28 0.80
C GLU A 117 -12.07 5.94 1.57
N LYS A 118 -12.93 6.93 1.85
CA LYS A 118 -14.16 6.73 2.63
C LYS A 118 -15.07 5.64 2.05
N GLN A 119 -15.04 5.46 0.74
CA GLN A 119 -15.85 4.48 0.01
C GLN A 119 -15.06 3.22 -0.38
N SER A 120 -13.86 3.06 0.15
CA SER A 120 -13.03 1.90 -0.20
C SER A 120 -13.08 0.82 0.87
N ALA A 121 -12.91 -0.43 0.42
CA ALA A 121 -12.70 -1.61 1.27
C ALA A 121 -11.20 -1.85 1.51
N LEU A 122 -10.38 -1.55 0.51
CA LEU A 122 -8.94 -1.85 0.50
C LEU A 122 -8.23 -0.82 -0.39
N VAL A 123 -7.03 -0.44 0.01
CA VAL A 123 -6.14 0.38 -0.81
C VAL A 123 -4.94 -0.47 -1.23
N VAL A 124 -4.58 -0.43 -2.51
CA VAL A 124 -3.39 -1.12 -3.04
C VAL A 124 -2.40 -0.07 -3.54
N VAL A 125 -1.16 -0.16 -3.10
CA VAL A 125 -0.12 0.82 -3.41
C VAL A 125 1.24 0.14 -3.57
N GLY A 126 2.11 0.68 -4.44
CA GLY A 126 3.47 0.18 -4.61
C GLY A 126 4.41 0.60 -3.48
N LYS A 127 5.43 -0.21 -3.20
CA LYS A 127 6.47 0.12 -2.20
C LYS A 127 7.21 1.41 -2.52
N ARG A 128 7.41 1.70 -3.80
CA ARG A 128 8.17 2.86 -4.28
C ARG A 128 7.45 3.49 -5.47
N GLY A 129 7.61 4.78 -5.62
CA GLY A 129 7.09 5.53 -6.76
C GLY A 129 8.16 5.78 -7.82
N GLU A 130 7.79 6.54 -8.85
CA GLU A 130 8.60 6.87 -10.03
C GLU A 130 9.99 7.43 -9.68
N ALA A 131 10.10 8.21 -8.60
CA ALA A 131 11.36 8.87 -8.22
C ALA A 131 12.30 8.01 -7.35
N ALA A 132 11.98 6.74 -7.08
CA ALA A 132 12.62 5.97 -6.02
C ALA A 132 13.79 5.07 -6.44
N ASP A 133 14.14 5.03 -7.72
CA ASP A 133 15.25 4.19 -8.21
C ASP A 133 16.64 4.65 -7.69
N PHE A 134 16.73 5.86 -7.17
CA PHE A 134 18.00 6.44 -6.69
C PHE A 134 18.20 6.37 -5.18
N ALA A 135 17.21 5.95 -4.39
CA ALA A 135 17.29 5.94 -2.93
C ALA A 135 16.91 4.57 -2.36
N SER A 136 17.86 3.66 -2.32
CA SER A 136 17.65 2.26 -1.89
C SER A 136 17.23 2.08 -0.42
N LEU A 137 17.29 3.13 0.40
CA LEU A 137 17.13 3.04 1.86
C LEU A 137 15.84 3.65 2.41
N HIS A 138 15.01 4.31 1.59
CA HIS A 138 13.80 4.99 2.06
C HIS A 138 12.52 4.40 1.46
N LEU A 139 11.44 4.39 2.22
CA LEU A 139 10.09 4.17 1.69
C LEU A 139 9.73 5.32 0.74
N GLY A 140 8.90 5.06 -0.24
CA GLY A 140 8.34 6.12 -1.07
C GLY A 140 7.63 7.16 -0.19
N SER A 141 7.92 8.45 -0.40
CA SER A 141 7.32 9.52 0.40
C SER A 141 5.79 9.50 0.35
N ASN A 142 5.21 9.15 -0.78
CA ASN A 142 3.77 9.02 -0.95
C ASN A 142 3.21 7.81 -0.19
N LEU A 143 3.90 6.66 -0.24
CA LEU A 143 3.51 5.47 0.53
C LEU A 143 3.47 5.79 2.02
N GLU A 144 4.52 6.42 2.55
CA GLU A 144 4.60 6.76 3.97
C GLU A 144 3.45 7.69 4.39
N ARG A 145 3.15 8.70 3.58
CA ARG A 145 2.03 9.64 3.81
C ARG A 145 0.68 8.91 3.80
N ILE A 146 0.44 8.05 2.82
CA ILE A 146 -0.79 7.24 2.68
C ILE A 146 -0.95 6.31 3.89
N VAL A 147 0.10 5.56 4.27
CA VAL A 147 0.05 4.64 5.41
C VAL A 147 -0.29 5.39 6.71
N ARG A 148 0.24 6.61 6.88
CA ARG A 148 -0.06 7.42 8.07
C ARG A 148 -1.50 7.94 8.10
N SER A 149 -2.07 8.30 6.96
CA SER A 149 -3.40 8.94 6.89
C SER A 149 -4.54 7.94 6.78
N SER A 150 -4.32 6.79 6.18
CA SER A 150 -5.37 5.81 5.87
C SER A 150 -6.06 5.25 7.10
N GLU A 151 -7.37 5.11 7.03
CA GLU A 151 -8.21 4.39 8.01
C GLU A 151 -8.57 2.99 7.52
N LYS A 152 -8.26 2.67 6.27
CA LYS A 152 -8.58 1.37 5.64
C LYS A 152 -7.34 0.48 5.60
N PRO A 153 -7.53 -0.85 5.46
CA PRO A 153 -6.39 -1.73 5.21
C PRO A 153 -5.64 -1.33 3.93
N ILE A 154 -4.31 -1.42 3.97
CA ILE A 154 -3.45 -1.07 2.83
C ILE A 154 -2.63 -2.30 2.43
N LEU A 155 -2.79 -2.74 1.21
CA LEU A 155 -1.94 -3.78 0.60
C LEU A 155 -0.76 -3.10 -0.11
N VAL A 156 0.41 -3.22 0.46
CA VAL A 156 1.66 -2.72 -0.12
C VAL A 156 2.20 -3.80 -1.05
N ALA A 157 2.07 -3.58 -2.35
CA ALA A 157 2.46 -4.55 -3.38
C ALA A 157 3.98 -4.78 -3.40
N SER A 158 4.39 -6.04 -3.51
CA SER A 158 5.78 -6.41 -3.77
C SER A 158 6.17 -6.04 -5.22
N ARG A 159 7.44 -6.22 -5.58
CA ARG A 159 7.94 -5.85 -6.92
C ARG A 159 7.26 -6.65 -8.05
N ALA A 160 6.91 -7.90 -7.79
CA ALA A 160 6.21 -8.77 -8.74
C ALA A 160 5.12 -9.53 -8.00
N PHE A 161 4.00 -9.73 -8.66
CA PHE A 161 2.90 -10.52 -8.13
C PHE A 161 3.23 -12.01 -8.17
N LYS A 162 2.83 -12.71 -7.12
CA LYS A 162 2.74 -14.17 -7.08
C LYS A 162 1.40 -14.56 -6.47
N PRO A 163 0.79 -15.67 -6.91
CA PRO A 163 -0.43 -16.14 -6.25
C PRO A 163 -0.21 -16.33 -4.76
N VAL A 164 -1.18 -15.90 -3.95
CA VAL A 164 -1.12 -16.00 -2.50
C VAL A 164 -1.79 -17.30 -2.08
N SER A 165 -1.07 -18.14 -1.36
CA SER A 165 -1.58 -19.38 -0.77
C SER A 165 -1.33 -19.43 0.74
N LYS A 166 -0.25 -18.82 1.21
CA LYS A 166 0.13 -18.85 2.62
C LYS A 166 0.36 -17.45 3.17
N VAL A 167 -0.23 -17.18 4.32
CA VAL A 167 -0.23 -15.87 4.99
C VAL A 167 0.49 -15.97 6.33
N LEU A 168 1.33 -14.98 6.64
CA LEU A 168 1.87 -14.78 7.98
C LEU A 168 1.15 -13.59 8.63
N ILE A 169 0.56 -13.80 9.81
CA ILE A 169 0.07 -12.70 10.65
C ILE A 169 1.13 -12.41 11.72
N ALA A 170 1.73 -11.22 11.67
CA ALA A 170 2.69 -10.78 12.68
C ALA A 170 1.95 -10.43 13.97
N TRP A 171 2.22 -11.18 15.05
CA TRP A 171 1.50 -11.09 16.31
C TRP A 171 2.36 -10.47 17.40
N ASP A 172 1.86 -9.46 18.08
CA ASP A 172 2.49 -8.86 19.27
C ASP A 172 1.55 -8.84 20.47
N GLY A 173 0.33 -9.39 20.33
CA GLY A 173 -0.72 -9.38 21.34
C GLY A 173 -1.42 -8.02 21.50
N GLY A 174 -1.03 -7.04 20.70
CA GLY A 174 -1.59 -5.69 20.76
C GLY A 174 -2.92 -5.55 20.00
N PRO A 175 -3.57 -4.39 20.14
CA PRO A 175 -4.86 -4.17 19.48
C PRO A 175 -4.81 -4.30 17.95
N THR A 176 -3.74 -3.87 17.31
CA THR A 176 -3.63 -3.91 15.84
C THR A 176 -3.36 -5.33 15.34
N SER A 177 -2.60 -6.15 16.05
CA SER A 177 -2.43 -7.56 15.67
C SER A 177 -3.73 -8.37 15.87
N ARG A 178 -4.53 -8.04 16.89
CA ARG A 178 -5.88 -8.62 17.06
C ARG A 178 -6.79 -8.24 15.89
N LYS A 179 -6.79 -6.97 15.46
CA LYS A 179 -7.54 -6.53 14.27
C LYS A 179 -7.07 -7.27 13.02
N ALA A 180 -5.77 -7.59 12.90
CA ALA A 180 -5.27 -8.38 11.77
C ALA A 180 -5.88 -9.80 11.77
N VAL A 181 -5.98 -10.43 12.92
CA VAL A 181 -6.66 -11.73 13.07
C VAL A 181 -8.16 -11.60 12.77
N GLU A 182 -8.83 -10.57 13.31
CA GLU A 182 -10.25 -10.29 13.04
C GLU A 182 -10.50 -10.06 11.53
N LEU A 183 -9.62 -9.33 10.87
CA LEU A 183 -9.72 -9.10 9.43
C LEU A 183 -9.57 -10.44 8.68
N ALA A 184 -8.59 -11.24 9.03
CA ALA A 184 -8.38 -12.56 8.41
C ALA A 184 -9.61 -13.47 8.61
N ALA A 185 -10.16 -13.50 9.82
CA ALA A 185 -11.31 -14.36 10.14
C ALA A 185 -12.62 -13.90 9.47
N ASN A 186 -12.80 -12.60 9.22
CA ASN A 186 -14.09 -12.06 8.78
C ASN A 186 -14.10 -11.52 7.35
N SER A 187 -12.95 -11.40 6.69
CA SER A 187 -12.87 -10.83 5.36
C SER A 187 -12.68 -11.92 4.30
N PRO A 188 -13.47 -11.89 3.22
CA PRO A 188 -13.24 -12.79 2.10
C PRO A 188 -11.83 -12.70 1.50
N LEU A 189 -11.11 -11.60 1.72
CA LEU A 189 -9.78 -11.35 1.15
C LEU A 189 -8.80 -12.50 1.40
N LEU A 190 -8.88 -13.13 2.58
CA LEU A 190 -7.93 -14.19 2.98
C LEU A 190 -8.56 -15.59 3.04
N THR A 191 -9.82 -15.74 2.60
CA THR A 191 -10.53 -17.02 2.64
C THR A 191 -9.78 -18.10 1.83
N GLY A 192 -9.64 -19.27 2.43
CA GLY A 192 -9.02 -20.43 1.79
C GLY A 192 -7.49 -20.42 1.79
N LEU A 193 -6.88 -19.47 2.52
CA LEU A 193 -5.43 -19.40 2.64
C LEU A 193 -4.97 -20.03 3.96
N ASP A 194 -3.79 -20.64 3.95
CA ASP A 194 -3.12 -21.14 5.14
C ASP A 194 -2.59 -19.95 5.96
N VAL A 195 -2.73 -19.97 7.27
CA VAL A 195 -2.39 -18.83 8.12
C VAL A 195 -1.44 -19.23 9.27
N ASP A 196 -0.23 -18.69 9.25
CA ASP A 196 0.71 -18.80 10.37
C ASP A 196 0.64 -17.52 11.21
N VAL A 197 0.30 -17.65 12.50
CA VAL A 197 0.35 -16.54 13.47
C VAL A 197 1.73 -16.58 14.14
N VAL A 198 2.57 -15.57 13.88
CA VAL A 198 3.98 -15.60 14.29
C VAL A 198 4.27 -14.51 15.33
N TYR A 199 4.70 -14.94 16.52
CA TYR A 199 5.17 -14.07 17.59
C TYR A 199 6.70 -14.12 17.63
N VAL A 200 7.34 -12.95 17.72
CA VAL A 200 8.79 -12.85 17.86
C VAL A 200 9.15 -12.47 19.29
N GLY A 201 9.86 -13.34 19.98
CA GLY A 201 10.30 -13.13 21.35
C GLY A 201 10.16 -14.37 22.20
N ARG A 202 10.35 -14.22 23.51
CA ARG A 202 10.16 -15.30 24.46
C ARG A 202 8.67 -15.41 24.82
N ALA A 203 8.10 -16.56 24.61
CA ALA A 203 6.71 -16.81 24.98
C ALA A 203 6.57 -16.89 26.49
N SER A 204 5.60 -16.16 27.02
CA SER A 204 5.07 -16.36 28.35
C SER A 204 3.77 -17.16 28.25
N SER A 205 3.28 -17.67 29.36
CA SER A 205 1.97 -18.37 29.38
C SER A 205 0.83 -17.51 28.83
N ASP A 206 0.90 -16.18 29.01
CA ASP A 206 -0.12 -15.26 28.49
C ASP A 206 -0.01 -15.10 26.98
N ILE A 207 1.20 -15.04 26.45
CA ILE A 207 1.44 -15.01 24.99
C ILE A 207 0.96 -16.33 24.36
N GLU A 208 1.29 -17.48 24.95
CA GLU A 208 0.84 -18.79 24.44
C GLU A 208 -0.69 -18.89 24.41
N LYS A 209 -1.36 -18.48 25.48
CA LYS A 209 -2.83 -18.44 25.53
C LYS A 209 -3.41 -17.52 24.45
N SER A 210 -2.82 -16.34 24.28
CA SER A 210 -3.30 -15.37 23.28
C SER A 210 -3.10 -15.86 21.86
N LEU A 211 -2.01 -16.58 21.58
CA LEU A 211 -1.75 -17.22 20.28
C LEU A 211 -2.77 -18.35 20.02
N SER A 212 -3.05 -19.17 21.04
CA SER A 212 -4.06 -20.25 20.92
C SER A 212 -5.43 -19.68 20.58
N LEU A 213 -5.84 -18.60 21.25
CA LEU A 213 -7.12 -17.93 20.96
C LEU A 213 -7.17 -17.37 19.53
N ALA A 214 -6.06 -16.81 19.04
CA ALA A 214 -5.98 -16.31 17.67
C ALA A 214 -6.14 -17.46 16.66
N VAL A 215 -5.46 -18.58 16.88
CA VAL A 215 -5.56 -19.77 16.04
C VAL A 215 -6.98 -20.34 16.08
N GLU A 216 -7.58 -20.46 17.27
CA GLU A 216 -8.97 -20.93 17.43
C GLU A 216 -9.95 -20.06 16.63
N GLN A 217 -9.79 -18.73 16.68
CA GLN A 217 -10.63 -17.78 15.93
C GLN A 217 -10.48 -17.99 14.40
N LEU A 218 -9.26 -18.16 13.92
CA LEU A 218 -8.98 -18.37 12.49
C LEU A 218 -9.50 -19.75 12.03
N SER A 219 -9.30 -20.79 12.84
CA SER A 219 -9.79 -22.14 12.53
C SER A 219 -11.32 -22.19 12.52
N ALA A 220 -11.98 -21.49 13.44
CA ALA A 220 -13.43 -21.35 13.45
C ALA A 220 -13.97 -20.63 12.20
N ALA A 221 -13.15 -19.76 11.59
CA ALA A 221 -13.46 -19.09 10.33
C ALA A 221 -13.11 -19.93 9.09
N GLY A 222 -12.57 -21.14 9.27
CA GLY A 222 -12.28 -22.08 8.18
C GLY A 222 -10.87 -22.03 7.62
N HIS A 223 -9.94 -21.35 8.31
CA HIS A 223 -8.53 -21.34 7.90
C HIS A 223 -7.78 -22.55 8.45
N ASP A 224 -6.81 -23.05 7.68
CA ASP A 224 -5.77 -23.92 8.24
C ASP A 224 -4.77 -23.00 8.96
N ALA A 225 -4.90 -22.92 10.28
CA ALA A 225 -4.17 -21.93 11.09
C ALA A 225 -3.25 -22.59 12.10
N SER A 226 -2.03 -22.05 12.21
CA SER A 226 -1.06 -22.49 13.21
C SER A 226 -0.37 -21.29 13.87
N SER A 227 0.25 -21.51 15.05
CA SER A 227 1.01 -20.46 15.73
C SER A 227 2.46 -20.86 15.93
N HIS A 228 3.34 -19.88 15.85
CA HIS A 228 4.79 -20.08 15.96
C HIS A 228 5.40 -18.99 16.82
N VAL A 229 6.34 -19.39 17.67
CA VAL A 229 7.17 -18.49 18.46
C VAL A 229 8.61 -18.58 17.89
N VAL A 230 9.16 -17.44 17.51
CA VAL A 230 10.51 -17.36 16.95
C VAL A 230 11.34 -16.35 17.73
N ASP A 231 12.62 -16.65 17.91
CA ASP A 231 13.55 -15.75 18.61
C ASP A 231 14.20 -14.76 17.65
N GLY A 232 14.58 -13.61 18.15
CA GLY A 232 15.38 -12.64 17.40
C GLY A 232 14.80 -11.21 17.38
N GLN A 233 15.36 -10.41 16.51
CA GLN A 233 14.82 -9.07 16.23
C GLN A 233 13.61 -9.22 15.29
N PRO A 234 12.47 -8.59 15.60
CA PRO A 234 11.22 -8.83 14.88
C PRO A 234 11.34 -8.79 13.36
N GLU A 235 11.92 -7.73 12.80
CA GLU A 235 12.03 -7.57 11.34
C GLU A 235 12.91 -8.65 10.68
N LYS A 236 13.97 -9.08 11.36
CA LYS A 236 14.86 -10.13 10.85
C LYS A 236 14.22 -11.51 10.97
N ALA A 237 13.62 -11.80 12.13
CA ALA A 237 12.99 -13.08 12.40
C ALA A 237 11.77 -13.29 11.48
N LEU A 238 10.93 -12.29 11.31
CA LEU A 238 9.79 -12.36 10.39
C LEU A 238 10.26 -12.51 8.93
N GLY A 239 11.29 -11.76 8.52
CA GLY A 239 11.85 -11.86 7.17
C GLY A 239 12.43 -13.25 6.87
N ALA A 240 13.13 -13.85 7.83
CA ALA A 240 13.64 -15.21 7.74
C ALA A 240 12.48 -16.22 7.67
N TYR A 241 11.50 -16.07 8.55
CA TYR A 241 10.30 -16.93 8.58
C TYR A 241 9.58 -16.94 7.22
N VAL A 242 9.34 -15.74 6.64
CA VAL A 242 8.71 -15.57 5.32
C VAL A 242 9.43 -16.42 4.27
N LYS A 243 10.76 -16.29 4.22
CA LYS A 243 11.60 -16.99 3.24
C LYS A 243 11.60 -18.50 3.45
N ASP A 244 11.78 -18.95 4.71
CA ASP A 244 12.02 -20.35 5.04
C ASP A 244 10.74 -21.20 5.00
N ASN A 245 9.56 -20.56 5.18
CA ASN A 245 8.26 -21.24 5.25
C ASN A 245 7.35 -20.98 4.03
N GLY A 246 7.88 -20.32 2.99
CA GLY A 246 7.13 -20.10 1.75
C GLY A 246 5.90 -19.21 1.91
N VAL A 247 6.00 -18.21 2.76
CA VAL A 247 4.91 -17.24 2.98
C VAL A 247 4.78 -16.32 1.76
N ASP A 248 3.57 -16.11 1.29
CA ASP A 248 3.26 -15.27 0.11
C ASP A 248 2.73 -13.88 0.47
N LEU A 249 2.24 -13.69 1.71
CA LEU A 249 1.68 -12.41 2.18
C LEU A 249 1.93 -12.25 3.67
N VAL A 250 2.41 -11.07 4.07
CA VAL A 250 2.51 -10.70 5.49
C VAL A 250 1.34 -9.79 5.84
N VAL A 251 0.62 -10.10 6.93
CA VAL A 251 -0.40 -9.23 7.52
C VAL A 251 0.15 -8.71 8.84
N MET A 252 0.10 -7.41 9.05
CA MET A 252 0.62 -6.83 10.28
C MET A 252 -0.06 -5.51 10.66
N GLY A 253 0.01 -5.17 11.92
CA GLY A 253 -0.45 -3.87 12.41
C GLY A 253 0.43 -2.72 11.87
N ALA A 254 -0.19 -1.63 11.46
CA ALA A 254 0.55 -0.47 10.95
C ALA A 254 1.16 0.38 12.07
N TYR A 255 0.65 0.28 13.30
CA TYR A 255 1.03 1.14 14.44
C TYR A 255 1.17 0.32 15.72
N GLY A 256 2.34 0.37 16.35
CA GLY A 256 2.59 -0.28 17.63
C GLY A 256 2.11 0.51 18.85
N HIS A 257 2.56 0.13 20.03
CA HIS A 257 2.07 0.55 21.36
C HIS A 257 2.28 2.04 21.76
N SER A 258 2.78 2.91 20.90
CA SER A 258 3.06 4.29 21.33
C SER A 258 1.81 5.18 21.38
N ARG A 259 1.73 6.02 22.41
CA ARG A 259 0.64 7.00 22.62
C ARG A 259 0.59 8.10 21.55
N ILE A 260 1.60 8.17 20.68
CA ILE A 260 1.69 9.17 19.59
C ILE A 260 1.27 8.44 18.29
N ARG A 261 -0.01 8.08 18.23
CA ARG A 261 -0.56 7.20 17.18
C ARG A 261 -0.66 7.80 15.78
N SER A 262 -0.49 9.10 15.63
CA SER A 262 -0.79 9.77 14.34
C SER A 262 0.44 10.16 13.51
N LEU A 263 1.65 10.01 14.04
CA LEU A 263 2.83 10.62 13.41
C LEU A 263 3.93 9.65 12.96
N ILE A 264 3.95 8.39 13.43
CA ILE A 264 5.09 7.50 13.17
C ILE A 264 4.59 6.09 12.82
N ILE A 265 4.96 5.60 11.64
CA ILE A 265 4.87 4.18 11.31
C ILE A 265 5.87 3.44 12.20
N GLY A 266 5.49 2.33 12.81
CA GLY A 266 6.40 1.56 13.68
C GLY A 266 7.68 1.13 12.95
N SER A 267 8.79 1.08 13.65
CA SER A 267 10.09 0.71 13.08
C SER A 267 10.03 -0.68 12.41
N THR A 268 9.43 -1.65 13.07
CA THR A 268 9.25 -3.01 12.52
C THR A 268 8.40 -2.97 11.24
N THR A 269 7.30 -2.22 11.24
CA THR A 269 6.43 -2.06 10.06
C THR A 269 7.20 -1.44 8.89
N THR A 270 7.91 -0.35 9.15
CA THR A 270 8.74 0.35 8.15
C THR A 270 9.77 -0.60 7.56
N GLU A 271 10.48 -1.34 8.43
CA GLU A 271 11.51 -2.27 8.01
C GLU A 271 10.93 -3.45 7.22
N MET A 272 9.79 -3.99 7.65
CA MET A 272 9.11 -5.07 6.91
C MET A 272 8.65 -4.60 5.53
N ILE A 273 8.03 -3.43 5.42
CA ILE A 273 7.66 -2.87 4.10
C ILE A 273 8.91 -2.74 3.23
N ARG A 274 10.01 -2.25 3.80
CA ARG A 274 11.25 -2.00 3.05
C ARG A 274 11.93 -3.28 2.56
N SER A 275 12.09 -4.27 3.44
CA SER A 275 12.94 -5.45 3.22
C SER A 275 12.20 -6.69 2.75
N CYS A 276 10.91 -6.83 3.09
CA CYS A 276 10.14 -8.03 2.76
C CYS A 276 9.94 -8.17 1.25
N LEU A 277 10.17 -9.35 0.70
CA LEU A 277 10.05 -9.59 -0.75
C LEU A 277 8.62 -9.93 -1.20
N VAL A 278 7.73 -10.21 -0.24
CA VAL A 278 6.31 -10.47 -0.49
C VAL A 278 5.48 -9.23 -0.17
N PRO A 279 4.23 -9.14 -0.63
CA PRO A 279 3.34 -8.02 -0.27
C PRO A 279 3.07 -7.97 1.23
N VAL A 280 2.75 -6.78 1.72
CA VAL A 280 2.44 -6.56 3.14
C VAL A 280 1.06 -5.91 3.25
N LEU A 281 0.13 -6.58 3.92
CA LEU A 281 -1.20 -6.04 4.25
C LEU A 281 -1.13 -5.37 5.63
N LEU A 282 -1.30 -4.07 5.64
CA LEU A 282 -1.27 -3.24 6.85
C LEU A 282 -2.69 -3.06 7.38
N VAL A 283 -2.86 -3.33 8.68
CA VAL A 283 -4.15 -3.20 9.38
C VAL A 283 -4.02 -2.15 10.49
N ARG A 284 -5.03 -1.30 10.63
CA ARG A 284 -5.02 -0.20 11.61
C ARG A 284 -6.05 -0.39 12.74
#